data_3a5716c58a36161130f60fb87b91fd37
#
_entry.id   3a5716c58a36161130f60fb87b91fd37
#
_cell.length_a   1.000
_cell.length_b   1.000
_cell.length_c   1.000
_cell.angle_alpha   90.00
_cell.angle_beta   90.00
_cell.angle_gamma   90.00
#
_symmetry.space_group_name_H-M   'P 1'
#
loop_
_entity.id
_entity.type
_entity.pdbx_description
1 polymer ?
#
loop_
_entity_poly.entity_id
_entity_poly.type
_entity_poly.pdbx_seq_one_letter_code
_entity_poly.pdbx_strand_id
1 'polypeptide(L)'
;MRSASISRETRETRIAMSVNLDGRGESEIVSPIGFLTHMLETFARHGIFDLQANIEGDLEVDQHHTVEDCGIVLGEVFKKALGDKRGIKRAGFFIYPMDEALATVAIDISGRSFLKLEAEFSNARVGELEIELLEDFFLGFSAALGANLHIRVHYGRSDHHKIEAVFKALAKAMKSACEIEPRIADAIPSTKGVL
;
A
#
# COMPACT_ATOMS: atom_id res chain seq x y z
N MET A 1 20.23 4.37 4.07
CA MET A 1 19.22 4.23 3.00
C MET A 1 18.29 3.10 3.40
N ARG A 2 17.00 3.40 3.57
CA ARG A 2 15.99 2.43 4.00
C ARG A 2 15.37 1.79 2.77
N SER A 3 16.02 0.73 2.29
CA SER A 3 15.59 0.01 1.08
C SER A 3 15.58 -1.50 1.31
N ALA A 4 14.72 -2.20 0.60
CA ALA A 4 14.61 -3.65 0.66
C ALA A 4 14.11 -4.21 -0.67
N SER A 5 14.33 -5.51 -0.84
CA SER A 5 13.77 -6.30 -1.93
C SER A 5 13.22 -7.62 -1.39
N ILE A 6 12.11 -8.07 -1.96
CA ILE A 6 11.45 -9.34 -1.69
C ILE A 6 11.19 -10.03 -3.03
N SER A 7 11.36 -11.35 -3.05
CA SER A 7 10.86 -12.22 -4.11
C SER A 7 10.05 -13.32 -3.46
N ARG A 8 8.78 -13.44 -3.85
CA ARG A 8 7.83 -14.46 -3.41
C ARG A 8 7.39 -15.27 -4.62
N GLU A 9 7.50 -16.56 -4.52
CA GLU A 9 7.07 -17.49 -5.55
C GLU A 9 6.20 -18.59 -4.93
N THR A 10 5.03 -18.79 -5.49
CA THR A 10 4.07 -19.85 -5.15
C THR A 10 3.80 -20.68 -6.39
N ARG A 11 2.78 -21.52 -6.36
CA ARG A 11 2.29 -22.21 -7.56
C ARG A 11 1.38 -21.32 -8.40
N GLU A 12 0.91 -20.21 -7.84
CA GLU A 12 -0.12 -19.34 -8.39
C GLU A 12 0.48 -18.00 -8.87
N THR A 13 1.50 -17.50 -8.15
CA THR A 13 2.10 -16.20 -8.43
C THR A 13 3.62 -16.22 -8.35
N ARG A 14 4.24 -15.28 -9.10
CA ARG A 14 5.65 -14.91 -8.94
C ARG A 14 5.77 -13.41 -8.89
N ILE A 15 6.15 -12.87 -7.72
CA ILE A 15 6.23 -11.43 -7.50
C ILE A 15 7.60 -11.06 -6.95
N ALA A 16 8.31 -10.20 -7.67
CA ALA A 16 9.54 -9.57 -7.21
C ALA A 16 9.29 -8.07 -7.03
N MET A 17 9.60 -7.55 -5.85
CA MET A 17 9.37 -6.14 -5.54
C MET A 17 10.54 -5.55 -4.75
N SER A 18 10.91 -4.29 -5.05
CA SER A 18 11.87 -3.53 -4.26
C SER A 18 11.33 -2.14 -3.95
N VAL A 19 11.68 -1.62 -2.78
CA VAL A 19 11.32 -0.27 -2.35
C VAL A 19 12.52 0.48 -1.78
N ASN A 20 12.60 1.78 -2.05
CA ASN A 20 13.44 2.73 -1.35
C ASN A 20 12.53 3.76 -0.68
N LEU A 21 12.48 3.77 0.66
CA LEU A 21 11.64 4.68 1.44
C LEU A 21 12.12 6.14 1.35
N ASP A 22 13.39 6.35 1.05
CA ASP A 22 14.04 7.66 0.95
C ASP A 22 14.24 8.07 -0.53
N GLY A 23 13.31 7.63 -1.41
CA GLY A 23 13.34 7.80 -2.85
C GLY A 23 12.87 9.16 -3.34
N ARG A 24 12.56 9.21 -4.65
CA ARG A 24 12.08 10.39 -5.37
C ARG A 24 10.71 10.19 -6.03
N GLY A 25 10.09 9.03 -5.81
CA GLY A 25 8.82 8.65 -6.42
C GLY A 25 9.01 8.11 -7.85
N GLU A 26 10.14 7.48 -8.12
CA GLU A 26 10.38 6.77 -9.37
C GLU A 26 9.77 5.37 -9.31
N SER A 27 9.20 4.90 -10.42
CA SER A 27 8.57 3.58 -10.46
C SER A 27 8.87 2.86 -11.77
N GLU A 28 9.04 1.54 -11.66
CA GLU A 28 9.13 0.62 -12.78
C GLU A 28 8.30 -0.61 -12.43
N ILE A 29 7.08 -0.68 -12.96
CA ILE A 29 6.08 -1.68 -12.58
C ILE A 29 5.61 -2.44 -13.80
N VAL A 30 5.77 -3.75 -13.76
CA VAL A 30 5.27 -4.68 -14.76
C VAL A 30 4.24 -5.60 -14.09
N SER A 31 3.00 -5.54 -14.54
CA SER A 31 1.88 -6.35 -14.07
C SER A 31 0.95 -6.67 -15.24
N PRO A 32 0.30 -7.82 -15.24
CA PRO A 32 -0.70 -8.15 -16.26
C PRO A 32 -2.03 -7.41 -16.06
N ILE A 33 -2.19 -6.66 -14.92
CA ILE A 33 -3.41 -5.90 -14.60
C ILE A 33 -3.07 -4.41 -14.66
N GLY A 34 -3.45 -3.74 -15.77
CA GLY A 34 -3.03 -2.36 -16.05
C GLY A 34 -3.52 -1.35 -15.01
N PHE A 35 -4.75 -1.52 -14.47
CA PHE A 35 -5.24 -0.62 -13.43
C PHE A 35 -4.49 -0.80 -12.11
N LEU A 36 -4.06 -2.02 -11.75
CA LEU A 36 -3.20 -2.27 -10.59
C LEU A 36 -1.83 -1.61 -10.78
N THR A 37 -1.23 -1.73 -11.98
CA THR A 37 0.01 -1.02 -12.34
C THR A 37 -0.15 0.47 -12.09
N HIS A 38 -1.20 1.10 -12.63
CA HIS A 38 -1.47 2.53 -12.44
C HIS A 38 -1.61 2.91 -10.95
N MET A 39 -2.24 2.07 -10.14
CA MET A 39 -2.38 2.33 -8.69
C MET A 39 -1.05 2.25 -7.94
N LEU A 40 -0.19 1.30 -8.28
CA LEU A 40 1.15 1.17 -7.68
C LEU A 40 2.07 2.32 -8.09
N GLU A 41 2.04 2.76 -9.36
CA GLU A 41 2.76 3.94 -9.83
C GLU A 41 2.30 5.21 -9.11
N THR A 42 0.97 5.35 -8.96
CA THR A 42 0.35 6.45 -8.19
C THR A 42 0.81 6.43 -6.74
N PHE A 43 0.83 5.25 -6.11
CA PHE A 43 1.33 5.07 -4.74
C PHE A 43 2.81 5.48 -4.62
N ALA A 44 3.68 4.99 -5.50
CA ALA A 44 5.10 5.34 -5.51
C ALA A 44 5.29 6.86 -5.66
N ARG A 45 4.66 7.46 -6.65
CA ARG A 45 4.78 8.89 -6.96
C ARG A 45 4.32 9.78 -5.82
N HIS A 46 3.14 9.53 -5.25
CA HIS A 46 2.57 10.37 -4.19
C HIS A 46 3.22 10.12 -2.82
N GLY A 47 3.73 8.91 -2.57
CA GLY A 47 4.51 8.56 -1.39
C GLY A 47 5.97 9.04 -1.44
N ILE A 48 6.46 9.39 -2.65
CA ILE A 48 7.87 9.71 -2.91
C ILE A 48 8.76 8.50 -2.56
N PHE A 49 8.25 7.29 -2.81
CA PHE A 49 9.00 6.03 -2.72
C PHE A 49 9.51 5.66 -4.10
N ASP A 50 10.75 5.13 -4.22
CA ASP A 50 11.10 4.45 -5.45
C ASP A 50 10.62 3.01 -5.34
N LEU A 51 9.85 2.53 -6.32
CA LEU A 51 9.20 1.23 -6.31
C LEU A 51 9.43 0.52 -7.64
N GLN A 52 10.01 -0.69 -7.57
CA GLN A 52 10.09 -1.59 -8.72
C GLN A 52 9.29 -2.84 -8.42
N ALA A 53 8.52 -3.33 -9.38
CA ALA A 53 7.76 -4.56 -9.23
C ALA A 53 7.65 -5.30 -10.56
N ASN A 54 7.86 -6.62 -10.52
CA ASN A 54 7.49 -7.55 -11.56
C ASN A 54 6.49 -8.54 -10.98
N ILE A 55 5.28 -8.56 -11.52
CA ILE A 55 4.12 -9.29 -11.00
C ILE A 55 3.63 -10.23 -12.08
N GLU A 56 3.63 -11.51 -11.80
CA GLU A 56 3.06 -12.57 -12.63
C GLU A 56 2.08 -13.38 -11.78
N GLY A 57 0.98 -13.84 -12.37
CA GLY A 57 -0.01 -14.67 -11.69
C GLY A 57 -0.86 -15.47 -12.67
N ASP A 58 -1.60 -16.42 -12.13
CA ASP A 58 -2.45 -17.41 -12.83
C ASP A 58 -3.81 -16.82 -13.27
N LEU A 59 -3.79 -15.75 -14.08
CA LEU A 59 -4.99 -15.04 -14.55
C LEU A 59 -5.99 -15.91 -15.30
N GLU A 60 -5.60 -17.11 -15.74
CA GLU A 60 -6.51 -18.12 -16.30
C GLU A 60 -7.49 -18.66 -15.26
N VAL A 61 -7.18 -18.53 -13.96
CA VAL A 61 -8.12 -18.80 -12.86
C VAL A 61 -8.99 -17.56 -12.63
N ASP A 62 -8.38 -16.52 -12.09
CA ASP A 62 -8.91 -15.16 -11.94
C ASP A 62 -7.80 -14.20 -11.50
N GLN A 63 -8.15 -13.01 -11.01
CA GLN A 63 -7.18 -12.02 -10.54
C GLN A 63 -6.88 -12.11 -9.03
N HIS A 64 -7.61 -12.92 -8.27
CA HIS A 64 -7.58 -12.94 -6.82
C HIS A 64 -6.15 -13.16 -6.28
N HIS A 65 -5.52 -14.28 -6.64
CA HIS A 65 -4.19 -14.62 -6.17
C HIS A 65 -3.16 -13.53 -6.50
N THR A 66 -3.24 -12.95 -7.70
CA THR A 66 -2.31 -11.91 -8.15
C THR A 66 -2.45 -10.63 -7.34
N VAL A 67 -3.68 -10.19 -7.07
CA VAL A 67 -3.97 -8.94 -6.38
C VAL A 67 -3.68 -9.06 -4.88
N GLU A 68 -4.11 -10.15 -4.24
CA GLU A 68 -3.84 -10.43 -2.82
C GLU A 68 -2.34 -10.54 -2.56
N ASP A 69 -1.63 -11.37 -3.32
CA ASP A 69 -0.19 -11.58 -3.17
C ASP A 69 0.62 -10.30 -3.46
N CYS A 70 0.16 -9.45 -4.38
CA CYS A 70 0.76 -8.14 -4.59
C CYS A 70 0.65 -7.27 -3.33
N GLY A 71 -0.49 -7.26 -2.65
CA GLY A 71 -0.67 -6.58 -1.36
C GLY A 71 0.26 -7.12 -0.29
N ILE A 72 0.35 -8.45 -0.17
CA ILE A 72 1.25 -9.12 0.79
C ILE A 72 2.70 -8.71 0.55
N VAL A 73 3.21 -8.83 -0.69
CA VAL A 73 4.60 -8.51 -1.01
C VAL A 73 4.92 -7.03 -0.82
N LEU A 74 3.96 -6.13 -1.13
CA LEU A 74 4.10 -4.71 -0.84
C LEU A 74 4.24 -4.46 0.67
N GLY A 75 3.43 -5.11 1.50
CA GLY A 75 3.54 -5.02 2.96
C GLY A 75 4.87 -5.56 3.49
N GLU A 76 5.31 -6.71 3.01
CA GLU A 76 6.59 -7.34 3.40
C GLU A 76 7.80 -6.50 3.04
N VAL A 77 7.85 -5.93 1.82
CA VAL A 77 8.99 -5.12 1.38
C VAL A 77 9.09 -3.83 2.19
N PHE A 78 7.97 -3.18 2.51
CA PHE A 78 7.93 -2.03 3.41
C PHE A 78 8.38 -2.40 4.82
N LYS A 79 7.87 -3.49 5.40
CA LYS A 79 8.29 -4.00 6.72
C LYS A 79 9.80 -4.24 6.78
N LYS A 80 10.36 -4.87 5.75
CA LYS A 80 11.79 -5.15 5.66
C LYS A 80 12.62 -3.87 5.52
N ALA A 81 12.16 -2.89 4.72
CA ALA A 81 12.84 -1.61 4.55
C ALA A 81 12.82 -0.74 5.82
N LEU A 82 11.76 -0.85 6.64
CA LEU A 82 11.64 -0.17 7.93
C LEU A 82 12.56 -0.74 9.02
N GLY A 83 13.02 -1.98 8.87
CA GLY A 83 13.92 -2.63 9.84
C GLY A 83 13.32 -2.70 11.24
N ASP A 84 14.03 -2.18 12.23
CA ASP A 84 13.63 -2.17 13.64
C ASP A 84 12.64 -1.04 14.00
N LYS A 85 12.26 -0.22 13.00
CA LYS A 85 11.27 0.88 13.13
C LYS A 85 11.70 2.00 14.10
N ARG A 86 13.01 2.15 14.38
CA ARG A 86 13.49 3.25 15.23
C ARG A 86 13.30 4.58 14.54
N GLY A 87 12.92 5.57 15.32
CA GLY A 87 12.80 6.97 14.89
C GLY A 87 11.65 7.27 13.92
N ILE A 88 10.86 6.28 13.46
CA ILE A 88 9.73 6.58 12.58
C ILE A 88 8.61 7.31 13.32
N LYS A 89 7.82 8.11 12.60
CA LYS A 89 6.59 8.72 13.14
C LYS A 89 5.53 7.67 13.46
N ARG A 90 5.62 6.48 12.86
CA ARG A 90 4.78 5.31 13.08
C ARG A 90 3.36 5.43 12.55
N ALA A 91 2.69 6.56 12.81
CA ALA A 91 1.33 6.79 12.37
C ALA A 91 1.28 7.89 11.32
N GLY A 92 0.37 7.76 10.37
CA GLY A 92 0.11 8.76 9.35
C GLY A 92 -1.35 8.73 8.92
N PHE A 93 -1.84 9.86 8.46
CA PHE A 93 -3.17 9.94 7.87
C PHE A 93 -3.18 10.99 6.76
N PHE A 94 -4.10 10.83 5.82
CA PHE A 94 -4.32 11.83 4.79
C PHE A 94 -5.77 11.80 4.29
N ILE A 95 -6.27 12.97 3.95
CA ILE A 95 -7.55 13.16 3.25
C ILE A 95 -7.21 13.66 1.85
N TYR A 96 -7.55 12.87 0.82
CA TYR A 96 -7.19 13.19 -0.55
C TYR A 96 -8.42 13.41 -1.42
N PRO A 97 -8.54 14.59 -2.06
CA PRO A 97 -9.55 14.85 -3.07
C PRO A 97 -9.03 14.39 -4.44
N MET A 98 -9.88 13.75 -5.24
CA MET A 98 -9.65 13.45 -6.64
C MET A 98 -10.88 13.86 -7.42
N ASP A 99 -10.83 15.07 -8.01
CA ASP A 99 -11.97 15.73 -8.63
C ASP A 99 -13.20 15.71 -7.71
N GLU A 100 -14.24 14.95 -8.08
CA GLU A 100 -15.49 14.82 -7.32
C GLU A 100 -15.44 13.74 -6.22
N ALA A 101 -14.33 13.01 -6.08
CA ALA A 101 -14.19 11.98 -5.07
C ALA A 101 -13.34 12.45 -3.88
N LEU A 102 -13.65 11.94 -2.70
CA LEU A 102 -12.89 12.21 -1.47
C LEU A 102 -12.68 10.92 -0.69
N ALA A 103 -11.43 10.65 -0.32
CA ALA A 103 -11.07 9.52 0.52
C ALA A 103 -10.18 9.94 1.70
N THR A 104 -10.32 9.21 2.81
CA THR A 104 -9.44 9.30 3.98
C THR A 104 -8.74 7.98 4.20
N VAL A 105 -7.45 8.02 4.48
CA VAL A 105 -6.67 6.88 4.92
C VAL A 105 -5.91 7.24 6.20
N ALA A 106 -5.96 6.35 7.19
CA ALA A 106 -5.15 6.42 8.40
C ALA A 106 -4.43 5.08 8.60
N ILE A 107 -3.14 5.14 8.97
CA ILE A 107 -2.32 3.96 9.22
C ILE A 107 -1.53 4.11 10.52
N ASP A 108 -1.42 3.01 11.28
CA ASP A 108 -0.53 2.86 12.44
C ASP A 108 0.31 1.58 12.29
N ILE A 109 1.62 1.74 12.09
CA ILE A 109 2.58 0.62 11.95
C ILE A 109 2.90 0.07 13.36
N SER A 110 1.87 -0.51 13.99
CA SER A 110 1.87 -0.90 15.40
C SER A 110 2.40 -2.32 15.67
N GLY A 111 2.76 -3.07 14.64
CA GLY A 111 3.08 -4.50 14.76
C GLY A 111 1.87 -5.43 14.79
N ARG A 112 0.64 -4.90 14.78
CA ARG A 112 -0.63 -5.65 14.74
C ARG A 112 -1.41 -5.27 13.52
N SER A 113 -1.90 -6.27 12.80
CA SER A 113 -2.73 -6.06 11.61
C SER A 113 -4.18 -5.80 11.95
N PHE A 114 -4.78 -4.87 11.25
CA PHE A 114 -6.22 -4.65 11.23
C PHE A 114 -6.58 -3.86 9.97
N LEU A 115 -7.63 -4.26 9.27
CA LEU A 115 -8.20 -3.49 8.16
C LEU A 115 -9.63 -3.06 8.49
N LYS A 116 -9.93 -1.79 8.26
CA LYS A 116 -11.29 -1.28 8.13
C LYS A 116 -11.41 -0.57 6.79
N LEU A 117 -12.19 -1.15 5.89
CA LEU A 117 -12.52 -0.56 4.59
C LEU A 117 -14.01 -0.16 4.59
N GLU A 118 -14.26 1.14 4.39
CA GLU A 118 -15.60 1.70 4.20
C GLU A 118 -15.65 2.40 2.85
N ALA A 119 -16.13 1.70 1.84
CA ALA A 119 -16.26 2.22 0.49
C ALA A 119 -17.47 1.61 -0.21
N GLU A 120 -18.18 2.43 -0.97
CA GLU A 120 -19.26 1.97 -1.85
C GLU A 120 -18.85 2.23 -3.30
N PHE A 121 -18.93 1.18 -4.11
CA PHE A 121 -18.64 1.22 -5.53
C PHE A 121 -19.89 0.89 -6.34
N SER A 122 -19.99 1.49 -7.53
CA SER A 122 -21.16 1.33 -8.40
C SER A 122 -20.96 0.26 -9.48
N ASN A 123 -19.70 -0.07 -9.77
CA ASN A 123 -19.30 -1.02 -10.81
C ASN A 123 -18.57 -2.22 -10.19
N ALA A 124 -18.60 -3.36 -10.86
CA ALA A 124 -17.82 -4.53 -10.46
C ALA A 124 -16.33 -4.39 -10.82
N ARG A 125 -16.00 -3.57 -11.83
CA ARG A 125 -14.63 -3.42 -12.35
C ARG A 125 -14.30 -1.97 -12.67
N VAL A 126 -12.99 -1.64 -12.60
CA VAL A 126 -12.39 -0.46 -13.22
C VAL A 126 -11.23 -0.94 -14.10
N GLY A 127 -11.31 -0.62 -15.41
CA GLY A 127 -10.49 -1.31 -16.37
C GLY A 127 -10.79 -2.81 -16.32
N GLU A 128 -9.75 -3.60 -16.22
CA GLU A 128 -9.85 -5.05 -16.01
C GLU A 128 -9.88 -5.46 -14.52
N LEU A 129 -9.49 -4.58 -13.59
CA LEU A 129 -9.42 -4.89 -12.17
C LEU A 129 -10.81 -5.09 -11.55
N GLU A 130 -11.05 -6.22 -10.92
CA GLU A 130 -12.24 -6.50 -10.10
C GLU A 130 -12.16 -5.75 -8.78
N ILE A 131 -13.15 -4.87 -8.51
CA ILE A 131 -13.10 -3.93 -7.38
C ILE A 131 -13.16 -4.66 -6.03
N GLU A 132 -13.84 -5.80 -5.94
CA GLU A 132 -13.92 -6.59 -4.69
C GLU A 132 -12.53 -7.01 -4.18
N LEU A 133 -11.57 -7.25 -5.07
CA LEU A 133 -10.20 -7.65 -4.73
C LEU A 133 -9.37 -6.55 -4.04
N LEU A 134 -9.87 -5.32 -4.01
CA LEU A 134 -9.20 -4.24 -3.26
C LEU A 134 -9.18 -4.51 -1.76
N GLU A 135 -10.21 -5.18 -1.22
CA GLU A 135 -10.23 -5.58 0.19
C GLU A 135 -9.13 -6.60 0.47
N ASP A 136 -8.95 -7.60 -0.40
CA ASP A 136 -7.90 -8.62 -0.27
C ASP A 136 -6.50 -8.01 -0.39
N PHE A 137 -6.30 -7.08 -1.34
CA PHE A 137 -5.05 -6.32 -1.46
C PHE A 137 -4.70 -5.58 -0.16
N PHE A 138 -5.64 -4.80 0.39
CA PHE A 138 -5.38 -4.02 1.60
C PHE A 138 -5.27 -4.89 2.85
N LEU A 139 -5.99 -6.02 2.91
CA LEU A 139 -5.88 -7.01 3.98
C LEU A 139 -4.49 -7.64 3.98
N GLY A 140 -4.04 -8.13 2.82
CA GLY A 140 -2.70 -8.68 2.61
C GLY A 140 -1.61 -7.68 2.97
N PHE A 141 -1.72 -6.43 2.50
CA PHE A 141 -0.80 -5.36 2.81
C PHE A 141 -0.73 -5.05 4.32
N SER A 142 -1.88 -4.88 4.97
CA SER A 142 -1.98 -4.57 6.40
C SER A 142 -1.41 -5.71 7.26
N ALA A 143 -1.72 -6.97 6.89
CA ALA A 143 -1.26 -8.15 7.59
C ALA A 143 0.27 -8.30 7.48
N ALA A 144 0.83 -8.20 6.29
CA ALA A 144 2.25 -8.37 6.04
C ALA A 144 3.10 -7.24 6.66
N LEU A 145 2.66 -5.99 6.56
CA LEU A 145 3.32 -4.86 7.20
C LEU A 145 3.23 -4.90 8.74
N GLY A 146 2.15 -5.48 9.28
CA GLY A 146 1.81 -5.42 10.69
C GLY A 146 1.29 -4.03 11.07
N ALA A 147 0.29 -3.55 10.37
CA ALA A 147 -0.27 -2.22 10.57
C ALA A 147 -1.79 -2.23 10.73
N ASN A 148 -2.32 -1.27 11.48
CA ASN A 148 -3.75 -0.98 11.44
C ASN A 148 -4.00 0.00 10.28
N LEU A 149 -4.87 -0.37 9.36
CA LEU A 149 -5.20 0.40 8.17
C LEU A 149 -6.71 0.70 8.17
N HIS A 150 -7.04 1.98 8.17
CA HIS A 150 -8.42 2.46 8.05
C HIS A 150 -8.56 3.27 6.77
N ILE A 151 -9.50 2.86 5.92
CA ILE A 151 -9.80 3.47 4.63
C ILE A 151 -11.28 3.84 4.60
N ARG A 152 -11.58 5.07 4.24
CA ARG A 152 -12.95 5.53 4.02
C ARG A 152 -13.06 6.36 2.75
N VAL A 153 -13.93 5.95 1.85
CA VAL A 153 -14.39 6.77 0.73
C VAL A 153 -15.64 7.53 1.19
N HIS A 154 -15.56 8.85 1.20
CA HIS A 154 -16.68 9.70 1.68
C HIS A 154 -17.77 9.85 0.63
N TYR A 155 -17.35 10.07 -0.62
CA TYR A 155 -18.22 10.23 -1.78
C TYR A 155 -17.37 10.20 -3.06
N GLY A 156 -18.05 10.13 -4.20
CA GLY A 156 -17.50 10.17 -5.55
C GLY A 156 -18.46 9.50 -6.53
N ARG A 157 -18.47 9.98 -7.77
CA ARG A 157 -19.25 9.38 -8.85
C ARG A 157 -18.46 8.30 -9.57
N SER A 158 -17.19 8.57 -9.85
CA SER A 158 -16.30 7.67 -10.58
C SER A 158 -15.61 6.71 -9.61
N ASP A 159 -15.80 5.40 -9.80
CA ASP A 159 -15.10 4.40 -9.00
C ASP A 159 -13.58 4.45 -9.24
N HIS A 160 -13.13 4.79 -10.47
CA HIS A 160 -11.72 5.08 -10.76
C HIS A 160 -11.17 6.18 -9.84
N HIS A 161 -11.86 7.34 -9.76
CA HIS A 161 -11.42 8.45 -8.93
C HIS A 161 -11.45 8.12 -7.43
N LYS A 162 -12.44 7.33 -6.97
CA LYS A 162 -12.51 6.84 -5.59
C LYS A 162 -11.28 6.00 -5.23
N ILE A 163 -10.96 5.01 -6.09
CA ILE A 163 -9.83 4.10 -5.86
C ILE A 163 -8.51 4.85 -5.93
N GLU A 164 -8.35 5.70 -6.93
CA GLU A 164 -7.13 6.52 -7.08
C GLU A 164 -6.94 7.48 -5.89
N ALA A 165 -8.04 8.08 -5.38
CA ALA A 165 -8.01 8.91 -4.16
C ALA A 165 -7.53 8.09 -2.95
N VAL A 166 -7.98 6.83 -2.81
CA VAL A 166 -7.52 5.92 -1.74
C VAL A 166 -6.02 5.65 -1.86
N PHE A 167 -5.51 5.29 -3.05
CA PHE A 167 -4.07 5.00 -3.22
C PHE A 167 -3.20 6.23 -2.99
N LYS A 168 -3.64 7.41 -3.43
CA LYS A 168 -2.96 8.69 -3.14
C LYS A 168 -2.95 9.01 -1.65
N ALA A 169 -4.08 8.83 -0.97
CA ALA A 169 -4.20 9.03 0.48
C ALA A 169 -3.31 8.04 1.25
N LEU A 170 -3.30 6.75 0.86
CA LEU A 170 -2.44 5.73 1.44
C LEU A 170 -0.96 6.08 1.25
N ALA A 171 -0.57 6.50 0.06
CA ALA A 171 0.80 6.92 -0.24
C ALA A 171 1.28 8.05 0.68
N LYS A 172 0.44 9.08 0.87
CA LYS A 172 0.74 10.21 1.77
C LYS A 172 0.76 9.80 3.24
N ALA A 173 -0.19 8.95 3.67
CA ALA A 173 -0.24 8.42 5.03
C ALA A 173 0.98 7.55 5.33
N MET A 174 1.37 6.66 4.40
CA MET A 174 2.57 5.84 4.50
C MET A 174 3.83 6.68 4.53
N LYS A 175 3.95 7.70 3.66
CA LYS A 175 5.08 8.63 3.71
C LYS A 175 5.23 9.24 5.10
N SER A 176 4.14 9.78 5.65
CA SER A 176 4.14 10.36 7.00
C SER A 176 4.53 9.33 8.07
N ALA A 177 3.94 8.13 8.03
CA ALA A 177 4.23 7.08 9.02
C ALA A 177 5.70 6.62 8.99
N CYS A 178 6.31 6.55 7.78
CA CYS A 178 7.69 6.12 7.58
C CYS A 178 8.73 7.23 7.83
N GLU A 179 8.31 8.49 7.93
CA GLU A 179 9.21 9.63 8.11
C GLU A 179 9.93 9.56 9.46
N ILE A 180 11.23 9.86 9.46
CA ILE A 180 12.04 9.90 10.69
C ILE A 180 11.74 11.20 11.45
N GLU A 181 11.41 11.08 12.72
CA GLU A 181 11.34 12.19 13.68
C GLU A 181 12.69 12.35 14.37
N PRO A 182 13.47 13.38 14.07
CA PRO A 182 14.84 13.51 14.57
C PRO A 182 14.95 13.54 16.10
N ARG A 183 13.89 13.99 16.79
CA ARG A 183 13.87 14.09 18.26
C ARG A 183 13.81 12.73 18.97
N ILE A 184 13.44 11.68 18.26
CA ILE A 184 13.33 10.31 18.75
C ILE A 184 14.05 9.31 17.85
N ALA A 185 15.07 9.73 17.11
CA ALA A 185 15.71 8.95 16.05
C ALA A 185 16.19 7.55 16.52
N ASP A 186 16.63 7.42 17.75
CA ASP A 186 17.14 6.18 18.33
C ASP A 186 16.09 5.40 19.16
N ALA A 187 14.86 5.92 19.26
CA ALA A 187 13.81 5.31 20.07
C ALA A 187 12.81 4.52 19.22
N ILE A 188 12.27 3.44 19.76
CA ILE A 188 11.09 2.79 19.21
C ILE A 188 9.87 3.62 19.63
N PRO A 189 9.01 4.10 18.71
CA PRO A 189 7.87 4.96 19.02
C PRO A 189 6.71 4.17 19.65
N SER A 190 6.98 3.56 20.80
CA SER A 190 6.03 2.72 21.54
C SER A 190 6.33 2.77 23.04
N THR A 191 5.30 3.01 23.84
CA THR A 191 5.40 2.91 25.32
C THR A 191 5.70 1.50 25.81
N LYS A 192 5.51 0.48 24.95
CA LYS A 192 5.83 -0.93 25.23
C LYS A 192 7.29 -1.28 24.92
N GLY A 193 8.03 -0.38 24.26
CA GLY A 193 9.41 -0.62 23.81
C GLY A 193 9.57 -1.56 22.63
N VAL A 194 8.45 -2.02 22.03
CA VAL A 194 8.40 -2.92 20.83
C VAL A 194 7.26 -2.52 19.89
N LEU A 195 7.42 -2.88 18.60
CA LEU A 195 6.42 -2.76 17.53
C LEU A 195 6.37 -4.02 16.69
#